data_e31b9fcea5c4701c0990252136d1f469
#
_entry.id   e31b9fcea5c4701c0990252136d1f469
#
_cell.length_a   1.000
_cell.length_b   1.000
_cell.length_c   1.000
_cell.angle_alpha   90.00
_cell.angle_beta   90.00
_cell.angle_gamma   90.00
#
_symmetry.space_group_name_H-M   'P 1'
#
loop_
_entity.id
_entity.type
_entity.pdbx_description
1 polymer ?
#
loop_
_entity_poly.entity_id
_entity_poly.type
_entity_poly.pdbx_seq_one_letter_code
_entity_poly.pdbx_strand_id
1 'polypeptide(L)'
;MKIGQVFRYPRDKNRKKKMIDGYDNFSYYTNCPNNKLVLLESGINPIQKVKNKDGVISPAILTSSSPHKIGSSDTPWQDFYNTSKGHIRYSGDNKDVGDPLRKKGNKILVQQFEIHNSNNYEIRKMASPIIFFKRVAANGALKGYVEFNGFGVITNAEMKVEHNRKSKVD
;
A
#
# COMPACT_ATOMS: atom_id res chain seq x y z
N MET A 1 9.01 -5.42 12.13
CA MET A 1 9.28 -5.67 10.68
C MET A 1 10.61 -5.05 10.33
N LYS A 2 11.42 -5.71 9.50
CA LYS A 2 12.67 -5.16 8.94
C LYS A 2 12.47 -4.91 7.45
N ILE A 3 13.06 -3.85 6.90
CA ILE A 3 13.05 -3.59 5.46
C ILE A 3 13.64 -4.80 4.73
N GLY A 4 12.99 -5.27 3.67
CA GLY A 4 13.32 -6.50 2.95
C GLY A 4 12.77 -7.78 3.57
N GLN A 5 12.14 -7.72 4.75
CA GLN A 5 11.53 -8.90 5.35
C GLN A 5 10.33 -9.37 4.52
N VAL A 6 10.34 -10.65 4.15
CA VAL A 6 9.26 -11.29 3.39
C VAL A 6 8.29 -11.97 4.35
N PHE A 7 7.01 -11.74 4.15
CA PHE A 7 5.91 -12.37 4.86
C PHE A 7 5.10 -13.27 3.94
N ARG A 8 4.63 -14.38 4.48
CA ARG A 8 3.57 -15.16 3.85
C ARG A 8 2.23 -14.46 4.08
N TYR A 9 1.50 -14.19 3.00
CA TYR A 9 0.16 -13.61 3.03
C TYR A 9 -0.86 -14.67 2.56
N PRO A 10 -1.37 -15.54 3.47
CA PRO A 10 -2.24 -16.64 3.12
C PRO A 10 -3.64 -16.15 2.75
N ARG A 11 -4.30 -16.84 1.81
CA ARG A 11 -5.67 -16.53 1.39
C ARG A 11 -6.69 -16.73 2.50
N ASP A 12 -6.50 -17.79 3.30
CA ASP A 12 -7.36 -18.15 4.43
C ASP A 12 -7.23 -17.22 5.62
N LYS A 13 -6.28 -16.27 5.57
CA LYS A 13 -6.02 -15.28 6.63
C LYS A 13 -5.79 -15.94 7.99
N ASN A 14 -5.14 -17.09 7.99
CA ASN A 14 -4.82 -17.84 9.20
C ASN A 14 -4.00 -16.98 10.16
N ARG A 15 -4.57 -16.69 11.34
CA ARG A 15 -3.95 -15.85 12.37
C ARG A 15 -3.26 -16.63 13.48
N LYS A 16 -3.45 -17.94 13.51
CA LYS A 16 -2.98 -18.77 14.63
C LYS A 16 -1.53 -19.18 14.48
N LYS A 17 -1.07 -19.40 13.24
CA LYS A 17 0.29 -19.84 12.96
C LYS A 17 1.23 -18.65 12.83
N LYS A 18 2.31 -18.63 13.61
CA LYS A 18 3.35 -17.61 13.52
C LYS A 18 4.09 -17.66 12.19
N MET A 19 4.34 -18.86 11.67
CA MET A 19 5.04 -19.10 10.41
C MET A 19 4.23 -20.02 9.50
N ILE A 20 4.34 -19.81 8.19
CA ILE A 20 3.76 -20.64 7.13
C ILE A 20 4.80 -20.72 6.00
N ASP A 21 5.06 -21.92 5.51
CA ASP A 21 6.00 -22.18 4.40
C ASP A 21 7.42 -21.61 4.64
N GLY A 22 7.87 -21.58 5.91
CA GLY A 22 9.18 -21.04 6.29
C GLY A 22 9.25 -19.53 6.43
N TYR A 23 8.15 -18.80 6.22
CA TYR A 23 8.07 -17.34 6.32
C TYR A 23 7.18 -16.90 7.48
N ASP A 24 7.46 -15.73 8.02
CA ASP A 24 6.58 -15.07 8.98
C ASP A 24 5.19 -14.86 8.36
N ASN A 25 4.15 -15.18 9.12
CA ASN A 25 2.77 -15.04 8.66
C ASN A 25 2.27 -13.61 8.86
N PHE A 26 2.00 -12.88 7.78
CA PHE A 26 1.49 -11.52 7.82
C PHE A 26 0.26 -11.35 8.72
N SER A 27 -0.70 -12.25 8.60
CA SER A 27 -1.94 -12.20 9.39
C SER A 27 -1.73 -12.42 10.89
N TYR A 28 -0.68 -13.15 11.30
CA TYR A 28 -0.28 -13.30 12.69
C TYR A 28 0.31 -12.01 13.25
N TYR A 29 1.27 -11.41 12.53
CA TYR A 29 1.98 -10.20 12.96
C TYR A 29 1.15 -8.92 12.89
N THR A 30 0.12 -8.90 12.05
CA THR A 30 -0.81 -7.78 11.91
C THR A 30 -2.15 -8.01 12.61
N ASN A 31 -2.20 -8.97 13.53
CA ASN A 31 -3.40 -9.27 14.30
C ASN A 31 -3.70 -8.10 15.25
N CYS A 32 -4.72 -7.33 14.91
CA CYS A 32 -5.17 -6.19 15.72
C CYS A 32 -6.13 -6.66 16.83
N PRO A 33 -6.14 -5.98 18.00
CA PRO A 33 -7.18 -6.15 19.00
C PRO A 33 -8.58 -6.05 18.37
N ASN A 34 -9.54 -6.77 18.91
CA ASN A 34 -10.93 -6.81 18.44
C ASN A 34 -11.14 -7.49 17.07
N ASN A 35 -10.30 -8.46 16.74
CA ASN A 35 -10.45 -9.29 15.53
C ASN A 35 -10.47 -8.53 14.18
N LYS A 36 -9.99 -7.30 14.14
CA LYS A 36 -9.91 -6.54 12.89
C LYS A 36 -8.73 -7.03 12.05
N LEU A 37 -9.01 -7.33 10.79
CA LEU A 37 -7.98 -7.74 9.84
C LEU A 37 -7.30 -6.52 9.23
N VAL A 38 -5.98 -6.54 9.25
CA VAL A 38 -5.18 -5.69 8.37
C VAL A 38 -5.07 -6.40 7.02
N LEU A 39 -5.55 -5.77 5.96
CA LEU A 39 -5.66 -6.36 4.64
C LEU A 39 -4.67 -5.73 3.66
N LEU A 40 -4.20 -6.54 2.70
CA LEU A 40 -3.40 -6.13 1.54
C LEU A 40 -4.06 -6.62 0.24
N GLU A 41 -5.39 -6.53 0.14
CA GLU A 41 -6.16 -7.08 -0.98
C GLU A 41 -6.12 -6.19 -2.22
N SER A 42 -6.10 -4.87 -2.02
CA SER A 42 -5.99 -3.88 -3.08
C SER A 42 -4.61 -3.19 -3.06
N GLY A 43 -4.38 -2.29 -4.01
CA GLY A 43 -3.17 -1.46 -4.03
C GLY A 43 -3.07 -0.55 -2.80
N ILE A 44 -4.22 -0.01 -2.34
CA ILE A 44 -4.30 0.94 -1.22
C ILE A 44 -5.30 0.42 -0.20
N ASN A 45 -4.85 0.16 1.03
CA ASN A 45 -5.62 -0.47 2.09
C ASN A 45 -5.51 0.32 3.40
N PRO A 46 -6.40 1.27 3.68
CA PRO A 46 -6.42 1.96 4.96
C PRO A 46 -6.83 0.98 6.07
N ILE A 47 -6.10 1.02 7.19
CA ILE A 47 -6.51 0.32 8.40
C ILE A 47 -7.78 0.99 8.93
N GLN A 48 -8.67 0.21 9.49
CA GLN A 48 -9.92 0.72 10.05
C GLN A 48 -9.66 1.84 11.05
N LYS A 49 -10.41 2.94 10.89
CA LYS A 49 -10.30 4.12 11.75
C LYS A 49 -10.52 3.78 13.23
N VAL A 50 -9.71 4.40 14.05
CA VAL A 50 -9.81 4.34 15.52
C VAL A 50 -9.98 5.75 16.08
N LYS A 51 -10.65 5.87 17.24
CA LYS A 51 -10.72 7.12 17.97
C LYS A 51 -9.54 7.20 18.94
N ASN A 52 -8.79 8.28 18.90
CA ASN A 52 -7.74 8.62 19.85
C ASN A 52 -8.02 10.00 20.45
N LYS A 53 -7.09 10.54 21.24
CA LYS A 53 -7.19 11.88 21.86
C LYS A 53 -7.28 13.02 20.83
N ASP A 54 -6.70 12.85 19.66
CA ASP A 54 -6.63 13.88 18.62
C ASP A 54 -7.78 13.76 17.61
N GLY A 55 -8.58 12.69 17.64
CA GLY A 55 -9.74 12.51 16.78
C GLY A 55 -9.92 11.08 16.25
N VAL A 56 -10.53 10.96 15.08
CA VAL A 56 -10.78 9.68 14.41
C VAL A 56 -9.85 9.54 13.22
N ILE A 57 -8.81 8.73 13.35
CA ILE A 57 -7.75 8.53 12.35
C ILE A 57 -7.63 7.08 11.91
N SER A 58 -7.08 6.86 10.72
CA SER A 58 -6.59 5.55 10.31
C SER A 58 -5.19 5.36 10.89
N PRO A 59 -4.90 4.30 11.66
CA PRO A 59 -3.57 4.11 12.28
C PRO A 59 -2.44 4.01 11.26
N ALA A 60 -2.74 3.51 10.08
CA ALA A 60 -1.83 3.48 8.93
C ALA A 60 -2.61 3.20 7.63
N ILE A 61 -1.97 3.47 6.51
CA ILE A 61 -2.44 3.09 5.19
C ILE A 61 -1.39 2.16 4.56
N LEU A 62 -1.80 0.94 4.25
CA LEU A 62 -0.92 -0.03 3.62
C LEU A 62 -1.03 0.10 2.10
N THR A 63 0.10 0.24 1.44
CA THR A 63 0.17 0.19 -0.03
C THR A 63 0.84 -1.11 -0.46
N SER A 64 0.37 -1.68 -1.57
CA SER A 64 0.88 -2.92 -2.10
C SER A 64 1.14 -2.80 -3.59
N SER A 65 2.41 -2.81 -3.97
CA SER A 65 2.85 -2.88 -5.37
C SER A 65 2.89 -4.32 -5.88
N SER A 66 2.63 -4.48 -7.17
CA SER A 66 2.67 -5.79 -7.85
C SER A 66 3.61 -5.74 -9.06
N PRO A 67 4.93 -5.80 -8.85
CA PRO A 67 5.92 -5.63 -9.92
C PRO A 67 5.75 -6.61 -11.09
N HIS A 68 5.24 -7.82 -10.83
CA HIS A 68 4.99 -8.82 -11.87
C HIS A 68 3.90 -8.44 -12.88
N LYS A 69 3.18 -7.33 -12.65
CA LYS A 69 2.16 -6.79 -13.56
C LYS A 69 2.68 -5.61 -14.39
N ILE A 70 3.90 -5.16 -14.14
CA ILE A 70 4.51 -4.03 -14.85
C ILE A 70 4.51 -4.28 -16.36
N GLY A 71 4.07 -3.29 -17.12
CA GLY A 71 4.00 -3.38 -18.58
C GLY A 71 2.87 -4.25 -19.12
N SER A 72 2.02 -4.82 -18.25
CA SER A 72 0.76 -5.41 -18.69
C SER A 72 -0.21 -4.30 -19.13
N SER A 73 -1.17 -4.65 -19.99
CA SER A 73 -2.22 -3.71 -20.40
C SER A 73 -3.02 -3.11 -19.22
N ASP A 74 -3.03 -3.81 -18.09
CA ASP A 74 -3.78 -3.39 -16.90
C ASP A 74 -2.96 -2.50 -15.96
N THR A 75 -1.63 -2.45 -16.12
CA THR A 75 -0.70 -1.70 -15.27
C THR A 75 0.47 -1.15 -16.09
N PRO A 76 0.25 -0.10 -16.92
CA PRO A 76 1.31 0.49 -17.74
C PRO A 76 2.35 1.27 -16.92
N TRP A 77 2.02 1.66 -15.70
CA TRP A 77 2.89 2.39 -14.77
C TRP A 77 3.78 1.47 -13.96
N GLN A 78 4.86 2.03 -13.44
CA GLN A 78 5.83 1.33 -12.61
C GLN A 78 6.02 2.06 -11.28
N ASP A 79 5.83 1.33 -10.17
CA ASP A 79 6.27 1.78 -8.87
C ASP A 79 7.78 1.64 -8.75
N PHE A 80 8.40 2.58 -8.05
CA PHE A 80 9.83 2.60 -7.83
C PHE A 80 10.15 2.60 -6.35
N TYR A 81 11.06 1.71 -5.94
CA TYR A 81 11.51 1.55 -4.57
C TYR A 81 13.02 1.68 -4.49
N ASN A 82 13.51 2.72 -3.83
CA ASN A 82 14.90 2.89 -3.47
C ASN A 82 14.99 3.02 -1.95
N THR A 83 14.99 1.88 -1.28
CA THR A 83 14.98 1.80 0.17
C THR A 83 16.28 2.31 0.81
N SER A 84 17.42 2.23 0.09
CA SER A 84 18.70 2.75 0.57
C SER A 84 18.73 4.28 0.66
N LYS A 85 17.94 4.95 -0.18
CA LYS A 85 17.77 6.42 -0.17
C LYS A 85 16.47 6.86 0.52
N GLY A 86 15.69 5.93 1.04
CA GLY A 86 14.39 6.20 1.64
C GLY A 86 13.37 6.79 0.67
N HIS A 87 13.50 6.50 -0.64
CA HIS A 87 12.66 7.10 -1.68
C HIS A 87 11.76 6.04 -2.33
N ILE A 88 10.46 6.28 -2.28
CA ILE A 88 9.45 5.43 -2.90
C ILE A 88 8.56 6.31 -3.77
N ARG A 89 8.41 5.93 -5.05
CA ARG A 89 7.39 6.46 -5.95
C ARG A 89 6.31 5.40 -6.14
N TYR A 90 5.12 5.69 -5.71
CA TYR A 90 3.97 4.81 -5.80
C TYR A 90 2.95 5.41 -6.78
N SER A 91 2.63 4.69 -7.82
CA SER A 91 1.59 5.06 -8.79
C SER A 91 0.25 4.60 -8.25
N GLY A 92 -0.68 5.47 -8.00
CA GLY A 92 -2.00 5.14 -7.44
C GLY A 92 -2.74 3.98 -8.14
N ASP A 93 -3.96 3.74 -7.77
CA ASP A 93 -4.79 2.66 -8.31
C ASP A 93 -5.76 3.21 -9.36
N ASN A 94 -5.38 3.12 -10.64
CA ASN A 94 -6.27 3.52 -11.75
C ASN A 94 -6.08 2.61 -12.97
N LYS A 95 -7.00 1.69 -13.16
CA LYS A 95 -7.03 0.77 -14.31
C LYS A 95 -7.95 1.25 -15.44
N ASP A 96 -8.84 2.16 -15.13
CA ASP A 96 -9.86 2.64 -16.03
C ASP A 96 -9.50 4.04 -16.54
N VAL A 97 -9.94 4.37 -17.74
CA VAL A 97 -9.84 5.71 -18.30
C VAL A 97 -10.66 6.68 -17.46
N GLY A 98 -10.13 7.87 -17.20
CA GLY A 98 -10.81 8.96 -16.51
C GLY A 98 -10.10 9.42 -15.24
N ASP A 99 -10.81 10.21 -14.43
CA ASP A 99 -10.27 10.82 -13.22
C ASP A 99 -9.83 9.76 -12.18
N PRO A 100 -8.54 9.66 -11.84
CA PRO A 100 -8.04 8.73 -10.84
C PRO A 100 -8.60 9.00 -9.44
N LEU A 101 -9.07 10.21 -9.16
CA LEU A 101 -9.70 10.56 -7.88
C LEU A 101 -11.10 9.96 -7.69
N ARG A 102 -11.69 9.33 -8.71
CA ARG A 102 -12.87 8.49 -8.52
C ARG A 102 -12.59 7.26 -7.66
N LYS A 103 -11.35 6.79 -7.63
CA LYS A 103 -10.93 5.65 -6.79
C LYS A 103 -10.73 6.10 -5.34
N LYS A 104 -11.44 5.43 -4.42
CA LYS A 104 -11.39 5.75 -2.99
C LYS A 104 -9.96 5.73 -2.41
N GLY A 105 -9.14 4.77 -2.84
CA GLY A 105 -7.75 4.66 -2.38
C GLY A 105 -6.92 5.90 -2.76
N ASN A 106 -7.01 6.36 -4.00
CA ASN A 106 -6.30 7.55 -4.47
C ASN A 106 -6.74 8.81 -3.71
N LYS A 107 -8.05 8.99 -3.49
CA LYS A 107 -8.55 10.10 -2.65
C LYS A 107 -7.92 10.11 -1.27
N ILE A 108 -7.79 8.93 -0.64
CA ILE A 108 -7.19 8.80 0.68
C ILE A 108 -5.71 9.21 0.65
N LEU A 109 -4.95 8.81 -0.38
CA LEU A 109 -3.54 9.22 -0.51
C LEU A 109 -3.39 10.73 -0.72
N VAL A 110 -4.22 11.34 -1.56
CA VAL A 110 -4.21 12.80 -1.77
C VAL A 110 -4.57 13.55 -0.46
N GLN A 111 -5.58 13.11 0.26
CA GLN A 111 -5.90 13.67 1.58
C GLN A 111 -4.73 13.54 2.56
N GLN A 112 -4.02 12.40 2.55
CA GLN A 112 -2.83 12.25 3.40
C GLN A 112 -1.67 13.12 2.93
N PHE A 113 -1.51 13.35 1.64
CA PHE A 113 -0.53 14.32 1.13
C PHE A 113 -0.78 15.72 1.69
N GLU A 114 -2.02 16.19 1.67
CA GLU A 114 -2.40 17.49 2.24
C GLU A 114 -2.13 17.56 3.74
N ILE A 115 -2.44 16.50 4.48
CA ILE A 115 -2.19 16.41 5.93
C ILE A 115 -0.69 16.39 6.24
N HIS A 116 0.09 15.56 5.54
CA HIS A 116 1.53 15.43 5.74
C HIS A 116 2.28 16.74 5.48
N ASN A 117 1.81 17.53 4.51
CA ASN A 117 2.45 18.78 4.08
C ASN A 117 1.81 20.03 4.67
N SER A 118 0.84 19.89 5.58
CA SER A 118 0.21 21.03 6.23
C SER A 118 1.20 21.80 7.12
N ASN A 119 1.16 23.11 7.07
CA ASN A 119 1.92 23.96 8.01
C ASN A 119 1.30 23.95 9.42
N ASN A 120 0.05 23.53 9.56
CA ASN A 120 -0.64 23.47 10.83
C ASN A 120 -0.32 22.15 11.55
N TYR A 121 0.27 22.26 12.76
CA TYR A 121 0.61 21.11 13.59
C TYR A 121 -0.61 20.28 14.00
N GLU A 122 -1.73 20.89 14.29
CA GLU A 122 -2.97 20.19 14.67
C GLU A 122 -3.52 19.34 13.54
N ILE A 123 -3.37 19.80 12.30
CA ILE A 123 -3.71 19.01 11.10
C ILE A 123 -2.73 17.84 10.97
N ARG A 124 -1.42 18.07 11.13
CA ARG A 124 -0.42 16.99 11.01
C ARG A 124 -0.59 15.88 12.06
N LYS A 125 -1.16 16.14 13.22
CA LYS A 125 -1.50 15.11 14.21
C LYS A 125 -2.48 14.08 13.69
N MET A 126 -3.26 14.42 12.65
CA MET A 126 -4.22 13.53 12.02
C MET A 126 -3.58 12.66 10.90
N ALA A 127 -2.28 12.79 10.71
CA ALA A 127 -1.56 12.05 9.66
C ALA A 127 -1.56 10.55 9.92
N SER A 128 -1.78 9.79 8.86
CA SER A 128 -1.61 8.33 8.84
C SER A 128 -0.30 8.00 8.13
N PRO A 129 0.62 7.26 8.76
CA PRO A 129 1.82 6.80 8.07
C PRO A 129 1.43 5.87 6.92
N ILE A 130 2.20 5.93 5.84
CA ILE A 130 2.07 5.00 4.71
C ILE A 130 3.03 3.84 4.95
N ILE A 131 2.54 2.62 4.86
CA ILE A 131 3.33 1.40 4.98
C ILE A 131 3.42 0.74 3.62
N PHE A 132 4.64 0.57 3.12
CA PHE A 132 4.90 0.08 1.78
C PHE A 132 5.21 -1.40 1.77
N PHE A 133 4.46 -2.15 0.97
CA PHE A 133 4.69 -3.55 0.66
C PHE A 133 4.85 -3.76 -0.83
N LYS A 134 5.65 -4.74 -1.19
CA LYS A 134 5.83 -5.22 -2.57
C LYS A 134 5.48 -6.70 -2.62
N ARG A 135 4.66 -7.11 -3.56
CA ARG A 135 4.40 -8.52 -3.82
C ARG A 135 5.62 -9.15 -4.46
N VAL A 136 6.07 -10.25 -3.91
CA VAL A 136 7.27 -10.96 -4.35
C VAL A 136 6.96 -12.42 -4.63
N ALA A 137 7.74 -13.02 -5.53
CA ALA A 137 7.73 -14.46 -5.73
C ALA A 137 8.59 -15.15 -4.65
N ALA A 138 8.11 -16.22 -4.07
CA ALA A 138 8.85 -17.06 -3.15
C ALA A 138 8.36 -18.50 -3.22
N ASN A 139 9.22 -19.47 -2.89
CA ASN A 139 8.91 -20.90 -2.95
C ASN A 139 8.26 -21.36 -4.28
N GLY A 140 8.73 -20.82 -5.41
CA GLY A 140 8.15 -21.13 -6.74
C GLY A 140 6.77 -20.54 -7.00
N ALA A 141 6.19 -19.77 -6.09
CA ALA A 141 4.89 -19.12 -6.25
C ALA A 141 5.01 -17.62 -6.50
N LEU A 142 4.32 -17.12 -7.54
CA LEU A 142 4.25 -15.68 -7.86
C LEU A 142 3.33 -14.89 -6.93
N LYS A 143 2.51 -15.56 -6.12
CA LYS A 143 1.49 -14.93 -5.27
C LYS A 143 1.54 -15.47 -3.85
N GLY A 144 1.06 -14.65 -2.92
CA GLY A 144 0.92 -15.03 -1.53
C GLY A 144 2.11 -14.67 -0.65
N TYR A 145 3.04 -13.85 -1.18
CA TYR A 145 4.16 -13.31 -0.41
C TYR A 145 4.25 -11.81 -0.59
N VAL A 146 4.60 -11.09 0.47
CA VAL A 146 4.79 -9.66 0.47
C VAL A 146 6.07 -9.29 1.21
N GLU A 147 6.84 -8.37 0.63
CA GLU A 147 8.05 -7.81 1.21
C GLU A 147 7.73 -6.46 1.83
N PHE A 148 8.16 -6.22 3.06
CA PHE A 148 8.04 -4.94 3.72
C PHE A 148 9.14 -3.98 3.24
N ASN A 149 8.75 -2.82 2.73
CA ASN A 149 9.67 -1.83 2.17
C ASN A 149 9.81 -0.55 3.00
N GLY A 150 9.15 -0.46 4.14
CA GLY A 150 9.30 0.66 5.08
C GLY A 150 8.04 1.46 5.34
N PHE A 151 8.23 2.49 6.14
CA PHE A 151 7.23 3.50 6.46
C PHE A 151 7.59 4.80 5.75
N GLY A 152 6.59 5.61 5.42
CA GLY A 152 6.84 6.91 4.83
C GLY A 152 5.71 7.90 5.02
N VAL A 153 6.01 9.12 4.61
CA VAL A 153 5.05 10.20 4.42
C VAL A 153 5.02 10.59 2.95
N ILE A 154 3.94 11.17 2.50
CA ILE A 154 3.82 11.63 1.11
C ILE A 154 4.36 13.05 1.05
N THR A 155 5.45 13.26 0.33
CA THR A 155 6.10 14.57 0.14
C THR A 155 5.74 15.23 -1.17
N ASN A 156 5.29 14.45 -2.15
CA ASN A 156 4.83 14.95 -3.44
C ASN A 156 3.66 14.10 -3.95
N ALA A 157 2.72 14.74 -4.62
CA ALA A 157 1.62 14.09 -5.32
C ALA A 157 1.40 14.82 -6.65
N GLU A 158 1.45 14.10 -7.74
CA GLU A 158 1.23 14.62 -9.08
C GLU A 158 0.29 13.73 -9.88
N MET A 159 -0.50 14.33 -10.76
CA MET A 159 -1.32 13.59 -11.72
C MET A 159 -0.55 13.48 -13.04
N LYS A 160 -0.40 12.25 -13.52
CA LYS A 160 0.23 11.97 -14.82
C LYS A 160 -0.74 11.28 -15.75
N VAL A 161 -0.64 11.62 -17.02
CA VAL A 161 -1.35 10.91 -18.09
C VAL A 161 -0.41 9.83 -18.61
N GLU A 162 -0.84 8.59 -18.50
CA GLU A 162 -0.14 7.44 -19.08
C GLU A 162 -1.00 6.87 -20.21
N HIS A 163 -0.40 6.69 -21.37
CA HIS A 163 -1.10 6.09 -22.51
C HIS A 163 -1.13 4.57 -22.37
N ASN A 164 -2.33 4.02 -22.34
CA ASN A 164 -2.51 2.57 -22.43
C ASN A 164 -2.17 2.11 -23.85
N ARG A 165 -1.15 1.24 -23.98
CA ARG A 165 -0.72 0.70 -25.30
C ARG A 165 -1.80 -0.09 -26.04
N LYS A 166 -2.92 -0.43 -25.39
CA LYS A 166 -4.05 -1.14 -26.00
C LYS A 166 -5.11 -0.21 -26.61
N SER A 167 -5.16 1.04 -26.25
CA SER A 167 -6.05 1.99 -26.90
C SER A 167 -5.39 2.54 -28.16
N LYS A 168 -5.18 1.69 -29.17
CA LYS A 168 -5.30 2.12 -30.56
C LYS A 168 -6.80 2.37 -30.78
N VAL A 169 -7.26 3.53 -30.46
CA VAL A 169 -8.45 4.12 -31.06
C VAL A 169 -7.87 4.98 -32.16
N ASP A 170 -7.95 4.45 -33.39
CA ASP A 170 -7.85 5.24 -34.60
C ASP A 170 -9.02 6.23 -34.62
#